data_5c6bbc1e796b048fc468cec3bbb08667
#
_entry.id   5c6bbc1e796b048fc468cec3bbb08667
#
_cell.length_a   1.000
_cell.length_b   1.000
_cell.length_c   1.000
_cell.angle_alpha   90.00
_cell.angle_beta   90.00
_cell.angle_gamma   90.00
#
_symmetry.space_group_name_H-M   'P 1'
#
loop_
_entity.id
_entity.type
_entity.pdbx_description
1 polymer ?
#
loop_
_entity_poly.entity_id
_entity_poly.type
_entity_poly.pdbx_seq_one_letter_code
_entity_poly.pdbx_strand_id
1 'polypeptide(L)'
;RKRLANHNIDWALSKTQSPTPRETDMPFVMKDEGQGGSSTPGTQSNILVGKDNGGKSLTVVNAGIDPGAGLALHIHPNYEEAMLVLEGTIKAVLEDETRVLGPGDMLLAPAGAKHTITNQSDTPARVLAIYPTTTPEREFV
;
A
#
# COMPACT_ATOMS: atom_id res chain seq x y z
N ARG A 1 -62.50 25.02 -9.44
CA ARG A 1 -61.37 25.09 -8.51
C ARG A 1 -60.63 23.76 -8.58
N LYS A 2 -59.45 23.78 -9.18
CA LYS A 2 -58.56 22.60 -9.30
C LYS A 2 -57.79 22.43 -8.01
N ARG A 3 -57.89 21.28 -7.37
CA ARG A 3 -57.03 20.89 -6.25
C ARG A 3 -55.69 20.45 -6.80
N LEU A 4 -54.63 21.06 -6.27
CA LEU A 4 -53.25 20.66 -6.51
C LEU A 4 -52.96 19.38 -5.71
N ALA A 5 -52.56 18.32 -6.39
CA ALA A 5 -52.15 17.09 -5.76
C ALA A 5 -50.73 17.29 -5.19
N ASN A 6 -50.59 17.11 -3.88
CA ASN A 6 -49.31 17.03 -3.21
C ASN A 6 -48.59 15.74 -3.65
N HIS A 7 -47.47 15.89 -4.37
CA HIS A 7 -46.56 14.79 -4.59
C HIS A 7 -45.60 14.75 -3.39
N ASN A 8 -45.94 13.93 -2.41
CA ASN A 8 -44.97 13.48 -1.43
C ASN A 8 -43.97 12.59 -2.16
N ILE A 9 -42.77 13.11 -2.40
CA ILE A 9 -41.65 12.30 -2.81
C ILE A 9 -41.15 11.62 -1.55
N ASP A 10 -41.57 10.37 -1.39
CA ASP A 10 -41.09 9.46 -0.36
C ASP A 10 -39.64 9.03 -0.72
N TRP A 11 -38.64 9.75 -0.19
CA TRP A 11 -37.25 9.39 -0.29
C TRP A 11 -36.89 8.40 0.82
N ALA A 12 -37.63 7.30 0.91
CA ALA A 12 -37.25 6.19 1.75
C ALA A 12 -35.90 5.65 1.28
N LEU A 13 -34.90 5.87 2.11
CA LEU A 13 -33.56 5.34 2.05
C LEU A 13 -33.60 3.84 1.69
N SER A 14 -33.48 3.54 0.41
CA SER A 14 -33.01 2.26 -0.05
C SER A 14 -31.55 2.18 0.40
N LYS A 15 -31.29 1.40 1.45
CA LYS A 15 -29.95 0.89 1.73
C LYS A 15 -29.58 0.01 0.55
N THR A 16 -29.03 0.62 -0.48
CA THR A 16 -28.36 -0.14 -1.54
C THR A 16 -27.17 -0.80 -0.89
N GLN A 17 -27.29 -2.09 -0.60
CA GLN A 17 -26.15 -2.94 -0.37
C GLN A 17 -25.20 -2.72 -1.55
N SER A 18 -23.98 -2.32 -1.26
CA SER A 18 -22.93 -2.26 -2.28
C SER A 18 -22.91 -3.60 -2.98
N PRO A 19 -22.97 -3.64 -4.32
CA PRO A 19 -22.94 -4.91 -5.02
C PRO A 19 -21.64 -5.63 -4.65
N THR A 20 -21.76 -6.91 -4.27
CA THR A 20 -20.62 -7.80 -4.14
C THR A 20 -19.82 -7.76 -5.45
N PRO A 21 -18.51 -7.50 -5.43
CA PRO A 21 -17.73 -7.46 -6.66
C PRO A 21 -17.92 -8.75 -7.43
N ARG A 22 -18.31 -8.66 -8.71
CA ARG A 22 -18.36 -9.83 -9.57
C ARG A 22 -16.95 -10.29 -9.83
N GLU A 23 -16.72 -11.58 -9.96
CA GLU A 23 -15.42 -12.20 -10.22
C GLU A 23 -14.73 -11.68 -11.51
N THR A 24 -15.49 -10.98 -12.35
CA THR A 24 -15.04 -10.36 -13.61
C THR A 24 -14.84 -8.83 -13.52
N ASP A 25 -15.17 -8.22 -12.38
CA ASP A 25 -14.99 -6.78 -12.23
C ASP A 25 -13.49 -6.49 -12.03
N MET A 26 -12.93 -5.63 -12.88
CA MET A 26 -11.60 -5.09 -12.67
C MET A 26 -11.69 -4.00 -11.61
N PRO A 27 -11.25 -4.23 -10.38
CA PRO A 27 -11.40 -3.28 -9.31
C PRO A 27 -10.49 -2.06 -9.54
N PHE A 28 -11.05 -0.88 -9.32
CA PHE A 28 -10.27 0.33 -9.10
C PHE A 28 -10.01 0.45 -7.60
N VAL A 29 -8.80 0.80 -7.23
CA VAL A 29 -8.42 1.05 -5.83
C VAL A 29 -8.03 2.51 -5.71
N MET A 30 -8.83 3.28 -4.98
CA MET A 30 -8.53 4.68 -4.70
C MET A 30 -7.54 4.78 -3.54
N LYS A 31 -6.75 5.84 -3.50
CA LYS A 31 -5.68 6.03 -2.50
C LYS A 31 -6.12 5.87 -1.04
N ASP A 32 -7.39 6.18 -0.76
CA ASP A 32 -7.95 6.15 0.59
C ASP A 32 -8.72 4.84 0.90
N GLU A 33 -8.72 3.88 -0.03
CA GLU A 33 -9.42 2.59 0.10
C GLU A 33 -8.52 1.45 0.54
N GLY A 34 -7.25 1.71 0.78
CA GLY A 34 -6.30 0.72 1.32
C GLY A 34 -6.74 0.20 2.68
N GLN A 35 -6.60 -1.09 2.89
CA GLN A 35 -7.05 -1.78 4.10
C GLN A 35 -5.90 -2.44 4.84
N GLY A 36 -6.03 -2.52 6.17
CA GLY A 36 -5.03 -3.18 6.99
C GLY A 36 -3.66 -2.50 6.92
N GLY A 37 -2.64 -3.29 7.03
CA GLY A 37 -1.27 -2.82 7.03
C GLY A 37 -0.66 -2.83 8.43
N SER A 38 0.59 -2.42 8.50
CA SER A 38 1.38 -2.37 9.72
C SER A 38 1.59 -0.91 10.13
N SER A 39 1.56 -0.66 11.42
CA SER A 39 1.97 0.60 12.01
C SER A 39 3.03 0.31 13.07
N THR A 40 4.21 0.86 12.87
CA THR A 40 5.29 0.92 13.86
C THR A 40 5.67 2.38 14.08
N PRO A 41 6.31 2.75 15.18
CA PRO A 41 6.68 4.13 15.42
C PRO A 41 7.38 4.76 14.20
N GLY A 42 6.79 5.82 13.65
CA GLY A 42 7.32 6.54 12.49
C GLY A 42 7.07 5.87 11.13
N THR A 43 6.39 4.72 11.06
CA THR A 43 5.98 4.11 9.80
C THR A 43 4.51 3.72 9.81
N GLN A 44 3.81 4.00 8.73
CA GLN A 44 2.41 3.64 8.53
C GLN A 44 2.24 3.04 7.16
N SER A 45 1.53 1.92 7.06
CA SER A 45 1.28 1.30 5.77
C SER A 45 -0.18 0.89 5.62
N ASN A 46 -0.66 0.88 4.38
CA ASN A 46 -1.94 0.33 4.02
C ASN A 46 -1.81 -0.51 2.74
N ILE A 47 -2.54 -1.61 2.69
CA ILE A 47 -2.56 -2.52 1.57
C ILE A 47 -3.56 -1.99 0.55
N LEU A 48 -3.06 -1.55 -0.60
CA LEU A 48 -3.87 -1.09 -1.73
C LEU A 48 -4.43 -2.26 -2.53
N VAL A 49 -3.62 -3.28 -2.75
CA VAL A 49 -4.01 -4.53 -3.42
C VAL A 49 -3.50 -5.71 -2.60
N GLY A 50 -4.33 -6.69 -2.38
CA GLY A 50 -4.01 -7.90 -1.64
C GLY A 50 -5.17 -8.91 -1.71
N LYS A 51 -5.04 -10.03 -1.02
CA LYS A 51 -6.04 -11.11 -1.06
C LYS A 51 -7.46 -10.68 -0.70
N ASP A 52 -7.60 -9.70 0.20
CA ASP A 52 -8.88 -9.28 0.76
C ASP A 52 -9.58 -8.19 -0.09
N ASN A 53 -8.89 -7.64 -1.10
CA ASN A 53 -9.41 -6.59 -1.96
C ASN A 53 -9.14 -6.82 -3.47
N GLY A 54 -9.13 -8.08 -3.89
CA GLY A 54 -9.12 -8.48 -5.28
C GLY A 54 -7.78 -8.93 -5.85
N GLY A 55 -6.69 -8.83 -5.09
CA GLY A 55 -5.38 -9.37 -5.48
C GLY A 55 -5.40 -10.89 -5.57
N LYS A 56 -4.94 -11.46 -6.68
CA LYS A 56 -4.88 -12.92 -6.90
C LYS A 56 -3.46 -13.49 -6.75
N SER A 57 -2.44 -12.69 -7.06
CA SER A 57 -1.05 -13.13 -7.11
C SER A 57 -0.05 -12.07 -6.64
N LEU A 58 -0.52 -10.91 -6.23
CA LEU A 58 0.35 -9.84 -5.76
C LEU A 58 -0.25 -9.08 -4.57
N THR A 59 0.63 -8.43 -3.83
CA THR A 59 0.28 -7.44 -2.81
C THR A 59 0.98 -6.13 -3.14
N VAL A 60 0.24 -5.02 -3.05
CA VAL A 60 0.76 -3.66 -3.19
C VAL A 60 0.50 -2.90 -1.90
N VAL A 61 1.56 -2.40 -1.29
CA VAL A 61 1.51 -1.68 -0.03
C VAL A 61 2.00 -0.26 -0.23
N ASN A 62 1.20 0.71 0.19
CA ASN A 62 1.61 2.10 0.30
C ASN A 62 2.12 2.35 1.72
N ALA A 63 3.33 2.85 1.88
CA ALA A 63 3.95 3.10 3.17
C ALA A 63 4.46 4.53 3.29
N GLY A 64 4.08 5.20 4.38
CA GLY A 64 4.64 6.47 4.82
C GLY A 64 5.75 6.24 5.83
N ILE A 65 6.82 7.02 5.75
CA ILE A 65 8.01 6.92 6.61
C ILE A 65 8.35 8.31 7.10
N ASP A 66 8.18 8.53 8.40
CA ASP A 66 8.51 9.80 9.05
C ASP A 66 10.02 10.07 9.05
N PRO A 67 10.44 11.33 9.21
CA PRO A 67 11.85 11.68 9.40
C PRO A 67 12.50 10.84 10.51
N GLY A 68 13.64 10.24 10.21
CA GLY A 68 14.40 9.39 11.13
C GLY A 68 13.89 7.97 11.31
N ALA A 69 12.70 7.65 10.78
CA ALA A 69 12.13 6.30 10.83
C ALA A 69 12.60 5.43 9.67
N GLY A 70 12.33 4.14 9.77
CA GLY A 70 12.65 3.16 8.74
C GLY A 70 12.15 1.76 9.08
N LEU A 71 12.45 0.83 8.22
CA LEU A 71 12.18 -0.58 8.43
C LEU A 71 13.42 -1.27 8.99
N ALA A 72 13.24 -2.27 9.85
CA ALA A 72 14.36 -3.09 10.30
C ALA A 72 14.94 -3.92 9.14
N LEU A 73 16.24 -4.25 9.23
CA LEU A 73 16.88 -5.11 8.25
C LEU A 73 16.19 -6.48 8.20
N HIS A 74 15.82 -6.91 7.00
CA HIS A 74 15.05 -8.14 6.81
C HIS A 74 15.28 -8.76 5.43
N ILE A 75 14.75 -9.95 5.25
CA ILE A 75 14.72 -10.68 3.97
C ILE A 75 13.28 -11.13 3.67
N HIS A 76 13.04 -11.40 2.39
CA HIS A 76 11.90 -12.21 1.92
C HIS A 76 12.46 -13.49 1.31
N PRO A 77 12.38 -14.65 2.01
CA PRO A 77 13.11 -15.85 1.58
C PRO A 77 12.70 -16.40 0.22
N ASN A 78 11.43 -16.25 -0.15
CA ASN A 78 10.83 -16.99 -1.26
C ASN A 78 10.46 -16.14 -2.47
N TYR A 79 10.60 -14.83 -2.42
CA TYR A 79 10.22 -13.91 -3.50
C TYR A 79 11.00 -12.60 -3.42
N GLU A 80 10.99 -11.89 -4.51
CA GLU A 80 11.56 -10.56 -4.63
C GLU A 80 10.58 -9.47 -4.17
N GLU A 81 11.09 -8.31 -3.79
CA GLU A 81 10.31 -7.11 -3.52
C GLU A 81 10.75 -5.98 -4.44
N ALA A 82 9.80 -5.36 -5.11
CA ALA A 82 10.03 -4.09 -5.80
C ALA A 82 9.48 -2.94 -4.95
N MET A 83 10.28 -1.90 -4.76
CA MET A 83 9.90 -0.73 -3.98
C MET A 83 10.15 0.55 -4.76
N LEU A 84 9.10 1.33 -5.02
CA LEU A 84 9.14 2.60 -5.74
C LEU A 84 9.03 3.75 -4.76
N VAL A 85 9.93 4.71 -4.83
CA VAL A 85 9.80 5.97 -4.09
C VAL A 85 8.78 6.87 -4.79
N LEU A 86 7.75 7.29 -4.08
CA LEU A 86 6.71 8.19 -4.57
C LEU A 86 6.95 9.64 -4.15
N GLU A 87 7.37 9.85 -2.92
CA GLU A 87 7.59 11.18 -2.33
C GLU A 87 8.76 11.14 -1.35
N GLY A 88 9.45 12.27 -1.22
CA GLY A 88 10.60 12.39 -0.32
C GLY A 88 11.83 11.63 -0.80
N THR A 89 12.74 11.36 0.12
CA THR A 89 13.97 10.59 -0.14
C THR A 89 14.18 9.54 0.93
N ILE A 90 14.70 8.40 0.54
CA ILE A 90 15.06 7.32 1.45
C ILE A 90 16.51 6.87 1.21
N LYS A 91 17.18 6.49 2.28
CA LYS A 91 18.41 5.69 2.21
C LYS A 91 18.00 4.23 2.13
N ALA A 92 18.36 3.55 1.06
CA ALA A 92 18.15 2.12 0.86
C ALA A 92 19.47 1.39 1.03
N VAL A 93 19.43 0.25 1.71
CA VAL A 93 20.54 -0.70 1.81
C VAL A 93 20.08 -2.02 1.22
N LEU A 94 20.85 -2.57 0.30
CA LEU A 94 20.67 -3.89 -0.29
C LEU A 94 21.98 -4.63 -0.23
N GLU A 95 22.05 -5.67 0.59
CA GLU A 95 23.29 -6.35 0.95
C GLU A 95 24.37 -5.35 1.42
N ASP A 96 25.49 -5.26 0.73
CA ASP A 96 26.59 -4.35 1.03
C ASP A 96 26.47 -2.98 0.32
N GLU A 97 25.45 -2.80 -0.51
CA GLU A 97 25.25 -1.58 -1.29
C GLU A 97 24.29 -0.61 -0.60
N THR A 98 24.64 0.66 -0.60
CA THR A 98 23.82 1.74 -0.05
C THR A 98 23.57 2.79 -1.12
N ARG A 99 22.29 3.21 -1.28
CA ARG A 99 21.87 4.28 -2.18
C ARG A 99 20.89 5.23 -1.50
N VAL A 100 20.91 6.48 -1.93
CA VAL A 100 19.83 7.42 -1.65
C VAL A 100 18.91 7.46 -2.86
N LEU A 101 17.63 7.18 -2.63
CA LEU A 101 16.60 7.11 -3.68
C LEU A 101 15.61 8.25 -3.49
N GLY A 102 15.22 8.85 -4.60
CA GLY A 102 14.21 9.90 -4.69
C GLY A 102 12.99 9.46 -5.52
N PRO A 103 11.99 10.36 -5.71
CA PRO A 103 10.78 10.05 -6.44
C PRO A 103 11.06 9.50 -7.85
N GLY A 104 10.49 8.33 -8.16
CA GLY A 104 10.70 7.62 -9.41
C GLY A 104 11.81 6.57 -9.39
N ASP A 105 12.71 6.60 -8.39
CA ASP A 105 13.72 5.57 -8.22
C ASP A 105 13.12 4.31 -7.59
N MET A 106 13.72 3.17 -7.89
CA MET A 106 13.28 1.86 -7.40
C MET A 106 14.42 1.08 -6.75
N LEU A 107 14.06 0.33 -5.72
CA LEU A 107 14.83 -0.80 -5.20
C LEU A 107 14.18 -2.10 -5.68
N LEU A 108 14.95 -3.03 -6.22
CA LEU A 108 14.55 -4.42 -6.39
C LEU A 108 15.40 -5.29 -5.48
N ALA A 109 14.79 -5.86 -4.45
CA ALA A 109 15.43 -6.80 -3.54
C ALA A 109 15.13 -8.23 -4.01
N PRO A 110 16.14 -8.99 -4.48
CA PRO A 110 15.97 -10.41 -4.82
C PRO A 110 15.52 -11.25 -3.62
N ALA A 111 14.96 -12.43 -3.89
CA ALA A 111 14.63 -13.37 -2.83
C ALA A 111 15.85 -13.68 -1.96
N GLY A 112 15.68 -13.59 -0.64
CA GLY A 112 16.72 -13.82 0.34
C GLY A 112 17.74 -12.68 0.53
N ALA A 113 17.70 -11.64 -0.29
CA ALA A 113 18.61 -10.50 -0.14
C ALA A 113 18.25 -9.64 1.07
N LYS A 114 19.26 -9.31 1.89
CA LYS A 114 19.08 -8.43 3.06
C LYS A 114 18.88 -7.01 2.59
N HIS A 115 17.81 -6.37 3.08
CA HIS A 115 17.53 -5.00 2.72
C HIS A 115 16.81 -4.23 3.82
N THR A 116 16.93 -2.93 3.75
CA THR A 116 16.25 -1.97 4.63
C THR A 116 16.13 -0.61 3.96
N ILE A 117 15.19 0.18 4.41
CA ILE A 117 15.07 1.59 4.04
C ILE A 117 14.94 2.45 5.29
N THR A 118 15.49 3.65 5.23
CA THR A 118 15.43 4.64 6.31
C THR A 118 15.23 6.02 5.70
N ASN A 119 14.33 6.79 6.27
CA ASN A 119 14.19 8.20 5.92
C ASN A 119 15.17 9.03 6.77
N GLN A 120 16.28 9.43 6.17
CA GLN A 120 17.30 10.28 6.82
C GLN A 120 17.10 11.77 6.54
N SER A 121 16.03 12.14 5.83
CA SER A 121 15.68 13.54 5.57
C SER A 121 14.85 14.12 6.72
N ASP A 122 14.55 15.39 6.63
CA ASP A 122 13.71 16.15 7.58
C ASP A 122 12.23 16.24 7.14
N THR A 123 11.89 15.62 6.02
CA THR A 123 10.53 15.57 5.48
C THR A 123 10.03 14.12 5.37
N PRO A 124 8.71 13.88 5.49
CA PRO A 124 8.15 12.54 5.29
C PRO A 124 8.46 11.98 3.90
N ALA A 125 8.64 10.67 3.82
CA ALA A 125 8.79 9.93 2.58
C ALA A 125 7.62 8.98 2.39
N ARG A 126 7.33 8.64 1.12
CA ARG A 126 6.31 7.66 0.76
C ARG A 126 6.83 6.71 -0.30
N VAL A 127 6.62 5.43 -0.06
CA VAL A 127 7.05 4.36 -0.96
C VAL A 127 5.90 3.41 -1.27
N LEU A 128 5.99 2.77 -2.43
CA LEU A 128 5.09 1.71 -2.84
C LEU A 128 5.88 0.42 -2.89
N ALA A 129 5.52 -0.55 -2.04
CA ALA A 129 6.11 -1.88 -2.03
C ALA A 129 5.21 -2.87 -2.78
N ILE A 130 5.81 -3.70 -3.63
CA ILE A 130 5.12 -4.64 -4.50
C ILE A 130 5.71 -6.03 -4.28
N TYR A 131 4.86 -6.99 -3.93
CA TYR A 131 5.21 -8.38 -3.68
C TYR A 131 4.46 -9.31 -4.64
N PRO A 132 5.13 -10.27 -5.30
CA PRO A 132 4.50 -11.26 -6.19
C PRO A 132 3.85 -12.40 -5.40
N THR A 133 3.13 -12.06 -4.34
CA THR A 133 2.42 -12.98 -3.46
C THR A 133 1.27 -12.25 -2.76
N THR A 134 0.24 -12.97 -2.37
CA THR A 134 -0.86 -12.42 -1.56
C THR A 134 -0.65 -12.59 -0.05
N THR A 135 0.43 -13.22 0.34
CA THR A 135 0.83 -13.44 1.74
C THR A 135 2.29 -13.04 1.95
N PRO A 136 2.61 -11.72 1.87
CA PRO A 136 3.97 -11.30 2.07
C PRO A 136 4.44 -11.54 3.50
N GLU A 137 5.58 -12.16 3.63
CA GLU A 137 6.24 -12.46 4.90
C GLU A 137 7.65 -11.88 4.89
N ARG A 138 8.19 -11.60 6.08
CA ARG A 138 9.56 -11.13 6.25
C ARG A 138 10.22 -11.83 7.43
N GLU A 139 11.51 -12.06 7.31
CA GLU A 139 12.37 -12.54 8.37
C GLU A 139 13.37 -11.46 8.73
N PHE A 140 13.43 -11.08 10.01
CA PHE A 140 14.40 -10.11 10.51
C PHE A 140 15.77 -10.78 10.70
N VAL A 141 16.83 -10.07 10.35
CA VAL A 141 18.21 -10.57 10.35
C VAL A 141 19.16 -9.62 11.07
#